data_7fb6c66ba0433c0dfb7c02daeab9f8e9
#
_entry.id   7fb6c66ba0433c0dfb7c02daeab9f8e9
#
_cell.length_a   1.000
_cell.length_b   1.000
_cell.length_c   1.000
_cell.angle_alpha   90.00
_cell.angle_beta   90.00
_cell.angle_gamma   90.00
#
_symmetry.space_group_name_H-M   'P 1'
#
loop_
_entity.id
_entity.type
_entity.pdbx_description
1 polymer ?
#
loop_
_entity_poly.entity_id
_entity_poly.type
_entity_poly.pdbx_seq_one_letter_code
_entity_poly.pdbx_strand_id
1 'polypeptide(L)'
;MAIAGASRDLTERKQAEERQRLLLNELHHRVKNTLATLQAVAIQTLRTARDLPSAIEALDRRIVSMAKAHDLLTTRAWTGANLPDIVARALDVYAPAQINMAGPSVDVSPKHALALTLALHELATNAAKYGALSCTEGRVSVRWSVEEGTLRLDWEESGGPPVAAPTRKGFGSRLLKGLVRDLEGETRLDYAVTGLRCGISARL
;
A
#
# COMPACT_ATOMS: atom_id res chain seq x y z
N MET A 1 -43.31 39.87 -3.16
CA MET A 1 -42.19 39.17 -3.83
C MET A 1 -40.90 39.00 -2.98
N ALA A 2 -40.73 39.68 -1.87
CA ALA A 2 -39.51 39.60 -1.02
C ALA A 2 -39.40 38.34 -0.14
N ILE A 3 -40.49 37.68 0.23
CA ILE A 3 -40.53 36.54 1.18
C ILE A 3 -40.01 35.24 0.52
N ALA A 4 -40.22 35.05 -0.78
CA ALA A 4 -39.78 33.87 -1.50
C ALA A 4 -38.24 33.81 -1.71
N GLY A 5 -37.56 34.96 -1.80
CA GLY A 5 -36.11 35.05 -1.92
C GLY A 5 -35.37 34.70 -0.62
N ALA A 6 -35.86 35.18 0.53
CA ALA A 6 -35.26 34.93 1.84
C ALA A 6 -35.37 33.44 2.27
N SER A 7 -36.47 32.76 1.89
CA SER A 7 -36.65 31.32 2.17
C SER A 7 -35.67 30.43 1.35
N ARG A 8 -35.39 30.83 0.13
CA ARG A 8 -34.47 30.10 -0.78
C ARG A 8 -33.03 30.22 -0.30
N ASP A 9 -32.61 31.42 0.13
CA ASP A 9 -31.29 31.71 0.63
C ASP A 9 -31.01 30.93 1.95
N LEU A 10 -31.99 30.85 2.86
CA LEU A 10 -31.90 30.06 4.09
C LEU A 10 -31.80 28.55 3.82
N THR A 11 -32.47 28.05 2.78
CA THR A 11 -32.41 26.65 2.40
C THR A 11 -31.04 26.30 1.78
N GLU A 12 -30.53 27.13 0.89
CA GLU A 12 -29.23 26.98 0.26
C GLU A 12 -28.10 27.05 1.31
N ARG A 13 -28.17 27.97 2.25
CA ARG A 13 -27.25 28.09 3.37
C ARG A 13 -27.26 26.87 4.28
N LYS A 14 -28.40 26.35 4.68
CA LYS A 14 -28.53 25.11 5.47
C LYS A 14 -27.96 23.92 4.73
N GLN A 15 -28.21 23.79 3.45
CA GLN A 15 -27.64 22.70 2.62
C GLN A 15 -26.11 22.81 2.52
N ALA A 16 -25.57 24.01 2.41
CA ALA A 16 -24.12 24.23 2.41
C ALA A 16 -23.50 23.87 3.77
N GLU A 17 -24.11 24.30 4.88
CA GLU A 17 -23.65 23.96 6.24
C GLU A 17 -23.71 22.44 6.50
N GLU A 18 -24.76 21.77 6.04
CA GLU A 18 -24.90 20.32 6.19
C GLU A 18 -23.88 19.56 5.36
N ARG A 19 -23.64 19.99 4.10
CA ARG A 19 -22.58 19.43 3.25
C ARG A 19 -21.20 19.64 3.85
N GLN A 20 -20.91 20.82 4.38
CA GLN A 20 -19.66 21.11 5.08
C GLN A 20 -19.46 20.20 6.31
N ARG A 21 -20.52 19.99 7.10
CA ARG A 21 -20.49 19.10 8.27
C ARG A 21 -20.22 17.65 7.88
N LEU A 22 -20.83 17.16 6.80
CA LEU A 22 -20.58 15.82 6.27
C LEU A 22 -19.12 15.66 5.82
N LEU A 23 -18.59 16.64 5.10
CA LEU A 23 -17.19 16.65 4.66
C LEU A 23 -16.20 16.66 5.85
N LEU A 24 -16.48 17.46 6.87
CA LEU A 24 -15.65 17.50 8.08
C LEU A 24 -15.68 16.17 8.83
N ASN A 25 -16.85 15.54 8.96
CA ASN A 25 -16.97 14.23 9.60
C ASN A 25 -16.20 13.15 8.81
N GLU A 26 -16.31 13.17 7.48
CA GLU A 26 -15.55 12.25 6.61
C GLU A 26 -14.04 12.46 6.77
N LEU A 27 -13.59 13.72 6.81
CA LEU A 27 -12.19 14.05 7.04
C LEU A 27 -11.71 13.53 8.40
N HIS A 28 -12.48 13.76 9.47
CA HIS A 28 -12.16 13.26 10.80
C HIS A 28 -12.03 11.72 10.83
N HIS A 29 -12.94 11.02 10.19
CA HIS A 29 -12.87 9.56 10.09
C HIS A 29 -11.62 9.10 9.34
N ARG A 30 -11.24 9.77 8.25
CA ARG A 30 -10.03 9.47 7.47
C ARG A 30 -8.75 9.71 8.27
N VAL A 31 -8.65 10.86 8.94
CA VAL A 31 -7.51 11.18 9.83
C VAL A 31 -7.38 10.12 10.92
N LYS A 32 -8.48 9.76 11.58
CA LYS A 32 -8.48 8.72 12.62
C LYS A 32 -8.00 7.37 12.10
N ASN A 33 -8.44 6.97 10.91
CA ASN A 33 -8.03 5.71 10.29
C ASN A 33 -6.53 5.72 9.92
N THR A 34 -6.03 6.82 9.37
CA THR A 34 -4.61 6.99 9.04
C THR A 34 -3.75 6.92 10.30
N LEU A 35 -4.14 7.60 11.37
CA LEU A 35 -3.44 7.56 12.66
C LEU A 35 -3.46 6.17 13.29
N ALA A 36 -4.57 5.44 13.22
CA ALA A 36 -4.66 4.07 13.71
C ALA A 36 -3.73 3.13 12.93
N THR A 37 -3.65 3.27 11.60
CA THR A 37 -2.72 2.50 10.78
C THR A 37 -1.28 2.83 11.12
N LEU A 38 -0.95 4.11 11.29
CA LEU A 38 0.39 4.57 11.67
C LEU A 38 0.80 4.02 13.05
N GLN A 39 -0.12 4.03 14.01
CA GLN A 39 0.10 3.44 15.34
C GLN A 39 0.35 1.93 15.24
N ALA A 40 -0.43 1.20 14.46
CA ALA A 40 -0.25 -0.23 14.26
C ALA A 40 1.12 -0.54 13.64
N VAL A 41 1.53 0.22 12.61
CA VAL A 41 2.85 0.12 11.96
C VAL A 41 3.96 0.40 12.96
N ALA A 42 3.86 1.46 13.78
CA ALA A 42 4.86 1.80 14.78
C ALA A 42 5.02 0.69 15.83
N ILE A 43 3.92 0.26 16.45
CA ILE A 43 3.94 -0.82 17.47
C ILE A 43 4.53 -2.10 16.88
N GLN A 44 4.09 -2.48 15.68
CA GLN A 44 4.57 -3.69 15.03
C GLN A 44 6.06 -3.60 14.68
N THR A 45 6.54 -2.43 14.24
CA THR A 45 7.96 -2.19 13.94
C THR A 45 8.81 -2.36 15.20
N LEU A 46 8.43 -1.71 16.30
CA LEU A 46 9.14 -1.79 17.57
C LEU A 46 9.18 -3.22 18.13
N ARG A 47 8.09 -3.98 18.01
CA ARG A 47 8.02 -5.37 18.47
C ARG A 47 8.88 -6.36 17.69
N THR A 48 9.28 -6.03 16.47
CA THR A 48 9.99 -6.95 15.57
C THR A 48 11.42 -6.54 15.29
N ALA A 49 11.81 -5.33 15.64
CA ALA A 49 13.17 -4.84 15.50
C ALA A 49 14.15 -5.61 16.39
N ARG A 50 15.39 -5.73 15.95
CA ARG A 50 16.47 -6.37 16.72
C ARG A 50 17.06 -5.43 17.76
N ASP A 51 17.13 -4.15 17.42
CA ASP A 51 17.70 -3.07 18.20
C ASP A 51 17.00 -1.74 17.85
N LEU A 52 17.27 -0.72 18.64
CA LEU A 52 16.65 0.59 18.48
C LEU A 52 17.02 1.29 17.15
N PRO A 53 18.30 1.27 16.70
CA PRO A 53 18.66 1.85 15.39
C PRO A 53 17.90 1.22 14.24
N SER A 54 17.81 -0.11 14.18
CA SER A 54 17.03 -0.83 13.16
C SER A 54 15.55 -0.53 13.22
N ALA A 55 15.01 -0.31 14.42
CA ALA A 55 13.62 0.09 14.61
C ALA A 55 13.34 1.47 14.02
N ILE A 56 14.21 2.44 14.31
CA ILE A 56 14.08 3.82 13.83
C ILE A 56 14.14 3.85 12.30
N GLU A 57 15.17 3.23 11.71
CA GLU A 57 15.33 3.17 10.25
C GLU A 57 14.12 2.52 9.56
N ALA A 58 13.60 1.42 10.12
CA ALA A 58 12.45 0.74 9.58
C ALA A 58 11.17 1.57 9.72
N LEU A 59 10.98 2.26 10.82
CA LEU A 59 9.83 3.11 11.07
C LEU A 59 9.82 4.32 10.12
N ASP A 60 10.96 4.98 9.97
CA ASP A 60 11.10 6.13 9.07
C ASP A 60 10.72 5.75 7.63
N ARG A 61 11.29 4.67 7.08
CA ARG A 61 10.93 4.19 5.74
C ARG A 61 9.43 3.92 5.57
N ARG A 62 8.78 3.37 6.59
CA ARG A 62 7.34 3.06 6.55
C ARG A 62 6.47 4.30 6.60
N ILE A 63 6.85 5.27 7.40
CA ILE A 63 6.18 6.58 7.46
C ILE A 63 6.28 7.27 6.11
N VAL A 64 7.46 7.29 5.48
CA VAL A 64 7.66 7.84 4.14
C VAL A 64 6.79 7.11 3.10
N SER A 65 6.72 5.77 3.16
CA SER A 65 5.85 5.00 2.25
C SER A 65 4.37 5.28 2.45
N MET A 66 3.94 5.46 3.70
CA MET A 66 2.56 5.87 4.00
C MET A 66 2.26 7.28 3.50
N ALA A 67 3.20 8.22 3.62
CA ALA A 67 3.05 9.56 3.07
C ALA A 67 2.90 9.52 1.54
N LYS A 68 3.74 8.77 0.84
CA LYS A 68 3.62 8.57 -0.62
C LYS A 68 2.27 7.96 -1.03
N ALA A 69 1.76 6.98 -0.28
CA ALA A 69 0.43 6.41 -0.51
C ALA A 69 -0.69 7.44 -0.29
N HIS A 70 -0.54 8.26 0.76
CA HIS A 70 -1.48 9.34 1.07
C HIS A 70 -1.53 10.39 -0.05
N ASP A 71 -0.36 10.78 -0.61
CA ASP A 71 -0.27 11.73 -1.73
C ASP A 71 -0.97 11.19 -2.98
N LEU A 72 -0.80 9.91 -3.29
CA LEU A 72 -1.52 9.23 -4.37
C LEU A 72 -3.04 9.35 -4.23
N LEU A 73 -3.54 9.14 -3.02
CA LEU A 73 -4.97 9.20 -2.72
C LEU A 73 -5.49 10.63 -2.75
N THR A 74 -4.69 11.60 -2.32
CA THR A 74 -5.06 13.01 -2.31
C THR A 74 -5.21 13.56 -3.72
N THR A 75 -4.33 13.17 -4.64
CA THR A 75 -4.36 13.60 -6.05
C THR A 75 -5.66 13.22 -6.76
N ARG A 76 -6.29 12.11 -6.37
CA ARG A 76 -7.57 11.63 -6.91
C ARG A 76 -8.77 11.89 -5.98
N ALA A 77 -8.71 12.92 -5.16
CA ALA A 77 -9.78 13.27 -4.21
C ALA A 77 -10.26 12.07 -3.36
N TRP A 78 -9.35 11.14 -3.03
CA TRP A 78 -9.62 9.95 -2.22
C TRP A 78 -10.64 8.96 -2.84
N THR A 79 -10.87 9.02 -4.14
CA THR A 79 -11.74 8.05 -4.82
C THR A 79 -11.06 6.70 -5.04
N GLY A 80 -9.75 6.63 -4.84
CA GLY A 80 -8.92 5.44 -5.05
C GLY A 80 -7.62 5.77 -5.77
N ALA A 81 -6.89 4.74 -6.19
CA ALA A 81 -5.68 4.88 -6.98
C ALA A 81 -5.63 3.81 -8.08
N ASN A 82 -4.94 4.11 -9.17
CA ASN A 82 -4.73 3.13 -10.24
C ASN A 82 -3.60 2.18 -9.86
N LEU A 83 -3.80 0.87 -9.99
CA LEU A 83 -2.83 -0.14 -9.56
C LEU A 83 -1.49 -0.04 -10.30
N PRO A 84 -1.42 0.17 -11.62
CA PRO A 84 -0.17 0.48 -12.32
C PRO A 84 0.64 1.59 -11.66
N ASP A 85 -0.01 2.70 -11.24
CA ASP A 85 0.67 3.83 -10.61
C ASP A 85 1.24 3.44 -9.22
N ILE A 86 0.50 2.62 -8.47
CA ILE A 86 0.96 2.11 -7.16
C ILE A 86 2.22 1.25 -7.34
N VAL A 87 2.20 0.31 -8.30
CA VAL A 87 3.33 -0.57 -8.58
C VAL A 87 4.54 0.22 -9.07
N ALA A 88 4.33 1.14 -10.03
CA ALA A 88 5.39 1.98 -10.58
C ALA A 88 6.07 2.82 -9.49
N ARG A 89 5.31 3.49 -8.62
CA ARG A 89 5.86 4.31 -7.53
C ARG A 89 6.57 3.52 -6.44
N ALA A 90 6.19 2.25 -6.21
CA ALA A 90 6.88 1.39 -5.26
C ALA A 90 8.28 0.98 -5.78
N LEU A 91 8.48 1.04 -7.09
CA LEU A 91 9.68 0.55 -7.78
C LEU A 91 10.48 1.66 -8.50
N ASP A 92 10.06 2.92 -8.43
CA ASP A 92 10.63 4.06 -9.16
C ASP A 92 12.10 4.36 -8.80
N VAL A 93 12.57 3.92 -7.64
CA VAL A 93 13.93 4.13 -7.16
C VAL A 93 14.92 3.07 -7.69
N TYR A 94 14.43 2.03 -8.37
CA TYR A 94 15.27 0.93 -8.89
C TYR A 94 15.47 1.06 -10.39
N ALA A 95 16.56 0.42 -10.89
CA ALA A 95 16.89 0.49 -12.31
C ALA A 95 15.78 -0.11 -13.18
N PRO A 96 15.25 0.61 -14.20
CA PRO A 96 14.15 0.11 -15.04
C PRO A 96 14.44 -1.24 -15.71
N ALA A 97 15.71 -1.51 -16.03
CA ALA A 97 16.15 -2.78 -16.61
C ALA A 97 15.98 -3.99 -15.68
N GLN A 98 15.82 -3.74 -14.37
CA GLN A 98 15.63 -4.80 -13.38
C GLN A 98 14.14 -5.05 -13.08
N ILE A 99 13.24 -4.22 -13.58
CA ILE A 99 11.83 -4.25 -13.24
C ILE A 99 10.99 -4.62 -14.47
N ASN A 100 10.12 -5.61 -14.29
CA ASN A 100 9.08 -5.95 -15.26
C ASN A 100 7.71 -5.84 -14.60
N MET A 101 6.82 -5.04 -15.18
CA MET A 101 5.46 -4.84 -14.67
C MET A 101 4.46 -5.14 -15.77
N ALA A 102 3.44 -5.95 -15.48
CA ALA A 102 2.40 -6.28 -16.44
C ALA A 102 1.06 -6.56 -15.75
N GLY A 103 0.01 -5.95 -16.26
CA GLY A 103 -1.37 -6.16 -15.83
C GLY A 103 -2.31 -5.07 -16.36
N PRO A 104 -3.62 -5.25 -16.20
CA PRO A 104 -4.60 -4.27 -16.66
C PRO A 104 -4.60 -3.00 -15.79
N SER A 105 -5.09 -1.90 -16.36
CA SER A 105 -5.44 -0.71 -15.58
C SER A 105 -6.64 -1.02 -14.69
N VAL A 106 -6.47 -0.85 -13.38
CA VAL A 106 -7.48 -1.18 -12.36
C VAL A 106 -7.47 -0.11 -11.30
N ASP A 107 -8.61 0.50 -11.06
CA ASP A 107 -8.77 1.43 -9.94
C ASP A 107 -9.12 0.63 -8.67
N VAL A 108 -8.36 0.87 -7.62
CA VAL A 108 -8.53 0.22 -6.31
C VAL A 108 -8.98 1.23 -5.27
N SER A 109 -9.73 0.78 -4.28
CA SER A 109 -10.21 1.65 -3.19
C SER A 109 -9.03 2.23 -2.38
N PRO A 110 -9.23 3.33 -1.62
CA PRO A 110 -8.19 3.90 -0.78
C PRO A 110 -7.57 2.90 0.20
N LYS A 111 -8.37 1.99 0.74
CA LYS A 111 -7.93 0.93 1.65
C LYS A 111 -6.98 -0.04 0.95
N HIS A 112 -7.32 -0.47 -0.26
CA HIS A 112 -6.47 -1.33 -1.10
C HIS A 112 -5.18 -0.61 -1.52
N ALA A 113 -5.29 0.65 -1.95
CA ALA A 113 -4.14 1.44 -2.36
C ALA A 113 -3.09 1.55 -1.25
N LEU A 114 -3.51 1.88 -0.03
CA LEU A 114 -2.62 1.96 1.14
C LEU A 114 -1.97 0.61 1.44
N ALA A 115 -2.76 -0.46 1.50
CA ALA A 115 -2.28 -1.80 1.80
C ALA A 115 -1.28 -2.31 0.75
N LEU A 116 -1.59 -2.15 -0.54
CA LEU A 116 -0.73 -2.56 -1.65
C LEU A 116 0.55 -1.72 -1.71
N THR A 117 0.49 -0.40 -1.48
CA THR A 117 1.68 0.45 -1.43
C THR A 117 2.64 -0.03 -0.34
N LEU A 118 2.15 -0.27 0.88
CA LEU A 118 2.98 -0.75 1.98
C LEU A 118 3.54 -2.15 1.68
N ALA A 119 2.72 -3.04 1.13
CA ALA A 119 3.11 -4.39 0.77
C ALA A 119 4.24 -4.42 -0.27
N LEU A 120 4.06 -3.69 -1.37
CA LEU A 120 5.04 -3.59 -2.45
C LEU A 120 6.34 -2.92 -1.99
N HIS A 121 6.24 -1.89 -1.16
CA HIS A 121 7.43 -1.24 -0.63
C HIS A 121 8.24 -2.14 0.30
N GLU A 122 7.58 -2.95 1.14
CA GLU A 122 8.27 -3.97 1.96
C GLU A 122 8.93 -5.04 1.09
N LEU A 123 8.24 -5.52 0.03
CA LEU A 123 8.82 -6.49 -0.91
C LEU A 123 10.03 -5.89 -1.64
N ALA A 124 9.92 -4.67 -2.16
CA ALA A 124 11.01 -3.97 -2.85
C ALA A 124 12.22 -3.72 -1.94
N THR A 125 11.97 -3.30 -0.69
CA THR A 125 13.04 -3.11 0.30
C THR A 125 13.75 -4.43 0.65
N ASN A 126 13.00 -5.52 0.77
CA ASN A 126 13.58 -6.84 1.01
C ASN A 126 14.38 -7.33 -0.20
N ALA A 127 13.87 -7.14 -1.41
CA ALA A 127 14.59 -7.46 -2.64
C ALA A 127 15.91 -6.68 -2.76
N ALA A 128 15.93 -5.40 -2.37
CA ALA A 128 17.13 -4.58 -2.37
C ALA A 128 18.14 -4.95 -1.28
N LYS A 129 17.67 -5.40 -0.12
CA LYS A 129 18.56 -5.75 1.00
C LYS A 129 19.06 -7.20 0.93
N TYR A 130 18.25 -8.11 0.47
CA TYR A 130 18.47 -9.55 0.63
C TYR A 130 18.18 -10.36 -0.63
N GLY A 131 17.54 -9.79 -1.64
CA GLY A 131 17.01 -10.48 -2.81
C GLY A 131 17.56 -9.94 -4.13
N ALA A 132 16.76 -10.04 -5.18
CA ALA A 132 17.14 -9.78 -6.55
C ALA A 132 17.68 -8.36 -6.81
N LEU A 133 17.14 -7.34 -6.16
CA LEU A 133 17.59 -5.96 -6.37
C LEU A 133 18.89 -5.60 -5.62
N SER A 134 19.51 -6.54 -4.92
CA SER A 134 20.83 -6.35 -4.28
C SER A 134 22.01 -6.52 -5.25
N CYS A 135 21.77 -6.98 -6.47
CA CYS A 135 22.79 -7.17 -7.51
C CYS A 135 22.30 -6.74 -8.89
N THR A 136 23.20 -6.48 -9.83
CA THR A 136 22.88 -5.94 -11.16
C THR A 136 22.13 -6.90 -12.06
N GLU A 137 22.36 -8.19 -11.92
CA GLU A 137 21.74 -9.25 -12.74
C GLU A 137 20.33 -9.61 -12.27
N GLY A 138 19.98 -9.24 -11.04
CA GLY A 138 18.71 -9.56 -10.44
C GLY A 138 17.55 -8.82 -11.11
N ARG A 139 16.41 -9.47 -11.13
CA ARG A 139 15.15 -8.99 -11.75
C ARG A 139 13.98 -9.19 -10.82
N VAL A 140 13.06 -8.26 -10.86
CA VAL A 140 11.75 -8.33 -10.21
C VAL A 140 10.66 -8.27 -11.26
N SER A 141 9.75 -9.21 -11.23
CA SER A 141 8.54 -9.22 -12.06
C SER A 141 7.31 -9.05 -11.17
N VAL A 142 6.47 -8.07 -11.50
CA VAL A 142 5.18 -7.85 -10.85
C VAL A 142 4.09 -7.98 -11.88
N ARG A 143 3.22 -9.00 -11.73
CA ARG A 143 2.09 -9.24 -12.62
C ARG A 143 0.81 -9.20 -11.83
N TRP A 144 -0.26 -8.72 -12.46
CA TRP A 144 -1.59 -8.74 -11.82
C TRP A 144 -2.70 -8.97 -12.83
N SER A 145 -3.78 -9.56 -12.34
CA SER A 145 -5.04 -9.74 -13.05
C SER A 145 -6.22 -9.46 -12.13
N VAL A 146 -7.40 -9.27 -12.72
CA VAL A 146 -8.66 -9.21 -11.97
C VAL A 146 -9.63 -10.20 -12.60
N GLU A 147 -10.11 -11.13 -11.79
CA GLU A 147 -11.06 -12.14 -12.16
C GLU A 147 -12.20 -12.16 -11.13
N GLU A 148 -13.43 -12.04 -11.59
CA GLU A 148 -14.63 -12.06 -10.74
C GLU A 148 -14.57 -11.12 -9.52
N GLY A 149 -14.03 -9.89 -9.72
CA GLY A 149 -13.88 -8.91 -8.65
C GLY A 149 -12.74 -9.21 -7.66
N THR A 150 -11.91 -10.20 -7.95
CA THR A 150 -10.73 -10.56 -7.14
C THR A 150 -9.48 -10.13 -7.87
N LEU A 151 -8.70 -9.25 -7.23
CA LEU A 151 -7.35 -8.91 -7.65
C LEU A 151 -6.42 -10.07 -7.27
N ARG A 152 -5.57 -10.47 -8.22
CA ARG A 152 -4.42 -11.34 -7.99
C ARG A 152 -3.17 -10.58 -8.41
N LEU A 153 -2.19 -10.47 -7.52
CA LEU A 153 -0.91 -9.83 -7.78
C LEU A 153 0.19 -10.81 -7.40
N ASP A 154 1.09 -11.06 -8.36
CA ASP A 154 2.23 -11.94 -8.22
C ASP A 154 3.52 -11.12 -8.32
N TRP A 155 4.35 -11.23 -7.28
CA TRP A 155 5.71 -10.74 -7.21
C TRP A 155 6.66 -11.91 -7.35
N GLU A 156 7.63 -11.82 -8.26
CA GLU A 156 8.65 -12.84 -8.49
C GLU A 156 10.03 -12.20 -8.59
N GLU A 157 10.97 -12.72 -7.81
CA GLU A 157 12.39 -12.36 -7.85
C GLU A 157 13.18 -13.44 -8.57
N SER A 158 14.20 -13.04 -9.34
CA SER A 158 15.12 -13.93 -10.04
C SER A 158 16.50 -13.31 -10.23
N GLY A 159 17.54 -14.14 -10.46
CA GLY A 159 18.89 -13.66 -10.73
C GLY A 159 19.60 -13.00 -9.55
N GLY A 160 19.01 -13.05 -8.36
CA GLY A 160 19.60 -12.56 -7.12
C GLY A 160 20.41 -13.62 -6.38
N PRO A 161 20.90 -13.29 -5.17
CA PRO A 161 21.56 -14.26 -4.31
C PRO A 161 20.59 -15.37 -3.89
N PRO A 162 21.08 -16.57 -3.55
CA PRO A 162 20.24 -17.67 -3.06
C PRO A 162 19.40 -17.25 -1.85
N VAL A 163 18.09 -17.47 -1.93
CA VAL A 163 17.13 -17.11 -0.88
C VAL A 163 16.92 -18.31 0.04
N ALA A 164 16.94 -18.06 1.35
CA ALA A 164 16.54 -19.02 2.37
C ALA A 164 15.36 -18.51 3.16
N ALA A 165 14.47 -19.40 3.56
CA ALA A 165 13.35 -19.03 4.42
C ALA A 165 13.87 -18.41 5.72
N PRO A 166 13.34 -17.25 6.14
CA PRO A 166 13.82 -16.59 7.34
C PRO A 166 13.47 -17.42 8.59
N THR A 167 14.45 -17.61 9.49
CA THR A 167 14.28 -18.35 10.74
C THR A 167 13.30 -17.68 11.70
N ARG A 168 13.07 -16.38 11.54
CA ARG A 168 12.06 -15.59 12.28
C ARG A 168 11.15 -14.87 11.30
N LYS A 169 9.84 -14.96 11.50
CA LYS A 169 8.86 -14.17 10.73
C LYS A 169 9.11 -12.70 11.00
N GLY A 170 9.67 -12.02 10.02
CA GLY A 170 9.96 -10.58 10.09
C GLY A 170 8.67 -9.74 10.08
N PHE A 171 8.86 -8.42 10.21
CA PHE A 171 7.76 -7.46 10.14
C PHE A 171 7.01 -7.55 8.80
N GLY A 172 7.73 -7.54 7.66
CA GLY A 172 7.12 -7.53 6.32
C GLY A 172 6.14 -8.67 6.11
N SER A 173 6.50 -9.90 6.49
CA SER A 173 5.59 -11.05 6.35
C SER A 173 4.34 -10.97 7.25
N ARG A 174 4.45 -10.33 8.42
CA ARG A 174 3.30 -10.11 9.32
C ARG A 174 2.42 -8.96 8.84
N LEU A 175 3.04 -7.87 8.39
CA LEU A 175 2.34 -6.72 7.82
C LEU A 175 1.55 -7.13 6.59
N LEU A 176 2.19 -7.82 5.64
CA LEU A 176 1.55 -8.37 4.43
C LEU A 176 0.31 -9.19 4.79
N LYS A 177 0.44 -10.15 5.71
CA LYS A 177 -0.69 -10.98 6.14
C LYS A 177 -1.79 -10.18 6.84
N GLY A 178 -1.43 -9.19 7.65
CA GLY A 178 -2.40 -8.33 8.34
C GLY A 178 -3.17 -7.44 7.37
N LEU A 179 -2.46 -6.70 6.52
CA LEU A 179 -3.06 -5.78 5.54
C LEU A 179 -3.95 -6.51 4.54
N VAL A 180 -3.49 -7.66 4.02
CA VAL A 180 -4.24 -8.42 3.02
C VAL A 180 -5.46 -9.10 3.64
N ARG A 181 -5.36 -9.57 4.90
CA ARG A 181 -6.53 -10.08 5.62
C ARG A 181 -7.61 -9.01 5.81
N ASP A 182 -7.21 -7.77 6.08
CA ASP A 182 -8.15 -6.66 6.20
C ASP A 182 -8.85 -6.31 4.87
N LEU A 183 -8.30 -6.80 3.74
CA LEU A 183 -8.88 -6.70 2.40
C LEU A 183 -9.67 -7.96 1.99
N GLU A 184 -10.02 -8.82 2.94
CA GLU A 184 -10.67 -10.12 2.67
C GLU A 184 -9.86 -10.99 1.70
N GLY A 185 -8.53 -10.91 1.81
CA GLY A 185 -7.60 -11.53 0.90
C GLY A 185 -6.62 -12.48 1.57
N GLU A 186 -5.74 -13.06 0.75
CA GLU A 186 -4.71 -13.99 1.18
C GLU A 186 -3.33 -13.58 0.67
N THR A 187 -2.30 -13.94 1.42
CA THR A 187 -0.90 -13.76 1.02
C THR A 187 -0.16 -15.07 1.11
N ARG A 188 0.48 -15.45 0.02
CA ARG A 188 1.37 -16.61 -0.06
C ARG A 188 2.80 -16.16 -0.30
N LEU A 189 3.73 -16.60 0.55
CA LEU A 189 5.17 -16.37 0.41
C LEU A 189 5.85 -17.70 0.19
N ASP A 190 6.64 -17.80 -0.88
CA ASP A 190 7.45 -18.95 -1.23
C ASP A 190 8.92 -18.51 -1.37
N TYR A 191 9.78 -19.08 -0.54
CA TYR A 191 11.21 -18.79 -0.50
C TYR A 191 11.97 -19.86 -1.29
N ALA A 192 11.90 -19.78 -2.61
CA ALA A 192 12.67 -20.66 -3.47
C ALA A 192 14.15 -20.23 -3.51
N VAL A 193 15.07 -21.18 -3.69
CA VAL A 193 16.52 -20.86 -3.80
C VAL A 193 16.79 -19.86 -4.93
N THR A 194 15.97 -19.88 -5.98
CA THR A 194 16.08 -19.00 -7.16
C THR A 194 15.56 -17.59 -6.94
N GLY A 195 14.83 -17.32 -5.83
CA GLY A 195 14.24 -16.02 -5.53
C GLY A 195 12.95 -16.12 -4.72
N LEU A 196 12.51 -15.02 -4.17
CA LEU A 196 11.23 -14.90 -3.46
C LEU A 196 10.07 -14.85 -4.47
N ARG A 197 9.00 -15.59 -4.17
CA ARG A 197 7.71 -15.44 -4.81
C ARG A 197 6.67 -15.02 -3.77
N CYS A 198 5.89 -14.02 -4.10
CA CYS A 198 4.79 -13.56 -3.24
C CYS A 198 3.52 -13.40 -4.08
N GLY A 199 2.50 -14.18 -3.76
CA GLY A 199 1.14 -14.01 -4.29
C GLY A 199 0.28 -13.26 -3.30
N ILE A 200 -0.46 -12.25 -3.77
CA ILE A 200 -1.45 -11.48 -3.02
C ILE A 200 -2.79 -11.62 -3.75
N SER A 201 -3.82 -12.04 -3.06
CA SER A 201 -5.21 -11.95 -3.54
C SER A 201 -6.00 -11.02 -2.65
N ALA A 202 -6.91 -10.22 -3.22
CA ALA A 202 -7.77 -9.32 -2.48
C ALA A 202 -9.08 -9.10 -3.24
N ARG A 203 -10.20 -9.00 -2.54
CA ARG A 203 -11.49 -8.67 -3.14
C ARG A 203 -11.58 -7.16 -3.32
N LEU A 204 -11.86 -6.72 -4.57
CA LEU A 204 -11.97 -5.28 -4.94
C LEU A 204 -13.35 -4.70 -4.59
#